data_ec03443933fec827e1f652fb05f7c872
#
_entry.id   ec03443933fec827e1f652fb05f7c872
#
_cell.length_a   1.000
_cell.length_b   1.000
_cell.length_c   1.000
_cell.angle_alpha   90.00
_cell.angle_beta   90.00
_cell.angle_gamma   90.00
#
_symmetry.space_group_name_H-M   'P 1'
#
loop_
_entity.id
_entity.type
_entity.pdbx_description
1 polymer ?
#
loop_
_entity_poly.entity_id
_entity_poly.type
_entity_poly.pdbx_seq_one_letter_code
_entity_poly.pdbx_strand_id
1 'polypeptide(L)'
;MTDPGDLRIPVAMRPPAEQVIKLTDKVCADLLDEEYAGLARQVVAKLARKRPSPLQSGRAATWAGGVVWALGQVNFLSDPSSKPYVAHDDLADAFGLSKSTLGQKAKQIRDMLKMTWATPEFLGRADRR
;
A
#
# COMPACT_ATOMS: atom_id res chain seq x y z
N MET A 1 14.87 9.33 2.11
CA MET A 1 13.47 9.41 1.67
C MET A 1 13.43 9.35 0.15
N THR A 2 12.54 8.53 -0.40
CA THR A 2 12.43 8.37 -1.85
C THR A 2 11.44 9.37 -2.40
N ASP A 3 11.85 10.21 -3.36
CA ASP A 3 10.94 11.17 -3.97
C ASP A 3 10.25 10.55 -5.20
N PRO A 4 9.20 11.19 -5.73
CA PRO A 4 8.45 10.62 -6.86
C PRO A 4 9.30 10.38 -8.13
N GLY A 5 10.37 11.16 -8.32
CA GLY A 5 11.26 10.93 -9.45
C GLY A 5 12.00 9.61 -9.37
N ASP A 6 12.46 9.25 -8.16
CA ASP A 6 13.15 7.99 -7.93
C ASP A 6 12.21 6.80 -8.11
N LEU A 7 10.91 6.99 -7.89
CA LEU A 7 9.93 5.94 -8.06
C LEU A 7 9.48 5.76 -9.50
N ARG A 8 9.92 6.63 -10.40
CA ARG A 8 9.58 6.58 -11.83
C ARG A 8 8.09 6.73 -12.09
N ILE A 9 7.45 7.64 -11.36
CA ILE A 9 6.04 7.92 -11.57
C ILE A 9 5.90 8.84 -12.78
N PRO A 10 5.09 8.47 -13.79
CA PRO A 10 4.87 9.33 -14.95
C PRO A 10 4.35 10.70 -14.53
N VAL A 11 4.80 11.74 -15.21
CA VAL A 11 4.45 13.12 -14.86
C VAL A 11 2.93 13.30 -14.77
N ALA A 12 2.20 12.76 -15.74
CA ALA A 12 0.74 12.89 -15.76
C ALA A 12 0.07 12.25 -14.55
N MET A 13 0.71 11.26 -13.94
CA MET A 13 0.14 10.53 -12.80
C MET A 13 0.66 10.99 -11.45
N ARG A 14 1.57 11.98 -11.43
CA ARG A 14 2.13 12.47 -10.16
C ARG A 14 1.08 13.01 -9.20
N PRO A 15 0.13 13.88 -9.64
CA PRO A 15 -0.85 14.39 -8.69
C PRO A 15 -1.66 13.31 -7.97
N PRO A 16 -2.31 12.35 -8.66
CA PRO A 16 -3.03 11.30 -7.93
C PRO A 16 -2.11 10.39 -7.13
N ALA A 17 -0.93 10.06 -7.66
CA ALA A 17 0.01 9.19 -6.94
C ALA A 17 0.49 9.85 -5.65
N GLU A 18 0.80 11.14 -5.69
CA GLU A 18 1.27 11.87 -4.52
C GLU A 18 0.20 11.95 -3.43
N GLN A 19 -1.07 12.11 -3.81
CA GLN A 19 -2.15 12.11 -2.85
C GLN A 19 -2.26 10.76 -2.15
N VAL A 20 -2.13 9.67 -2.89
CA VAL A 20 -2.18 8.33 -2.31
C VAL A 20 -0.98 8.12 -1.37
N ILE A 21 0.22 8.49 -1.82
CA ILE A 21 1.45 8.34 -1.03
C ILE A 21 1.36 9.14 0.27
N LYS A 22 0.82 10.34 0.22
CA LYS A 22 0.66 11.16 1.42
C LYS A 22 -0.12 10.40 2.49
N LEU A 23 -1.17 9.71 2.09
CA LEU A 23 -2.00 8.95 3.02
C LEU A 23 -1.32 7.68 3.49
N THR A 24 -0.64 6.94 2.59
CA THR A 24 0.08 5.74 3.01
C THR A 24 1.23 6.09 3.94
N ASP A 25 1.96 7.18 3.64
CA ASP A 25 3.05 7.64 4.51
C ASP A 25 2.55 7.96 5.91
N LYS A 26 1.40 8.66 5.99
CA LYS A 26 0.85 9.05 7.29
C LYS A 26 0.48 7.83 8.12
N VAL A 27 -0.25 6.88 7.54
CA VAL A 27 -0.67 5.69 8.29
C VAL A 27 0.54 4.83 8.66
N CYS A 28 1.52 4.71 7.77
CA CYS A 28 2.72 3.95 8.08
C CYS A 28 3.53 4.59 9.20
N ALA A 29 3.57 5.93 9.26
CA ALA A 29 4.25 6.63 10.35
C ALA A 29 3.52 6.43 11.68
N ASP A 30 2.19 6.42 11.66
CA ASP A 30 1.38 6.31 12.86
C ASP A 30 1.30 4.88 13.42
N LEU A 31 1.19 3.89 12.54
CA LEU A 31 0.87 2.52 12.94
C LEU A 31 1.91 1.48 12.53
N LEU A 32 2.77 1.79 11.59
CA LEU A 32 3.69 0.81 11.01
C LEU A 32 5.12 1.32 11.13
N ASP A 33 5.90 1.22 10.05
CA ASP A 33 7.28 1.68 10.06
C ASP A 33 7.69 2.20 8.68
N GLU A 34 8.96 2.64 8.58
CA GLU A 34 9.48 3.21 7.34
C GLU A 34 9.60 2.17 6.23
N GLU A 35 9.82 0.92 6.58
CA GLU A 35 9.90 -0.14 5.57
C GLU A 35 8.55 -0.33 4.87
N TYR A 36 7.45 -0.33 5.63
CA TYR A 36 6.12 -0.38 5.03
C TYR A 36 5.85 0.86 4.19
N ALA A 37 6.28 2.03 4.65
CA ALA A 37 6.11 3.26 3.87
C ALA A 37 6.83 3.15 2.52
N GLY A 38 8.05 2.63 2.53
CA GLY A 38 8.82 2.42 1.29
C GLY A 38 8.16 1.44 0.34
N LEU A 39 7.67 0.31 0.88
CA LEU A 39 6.96 -0.67 0.07
C LEU A 39 5.68 -0.08 -0.52
N ALA A 40 4.93 0.69 0.27
CA ALA A 40 3.70 1.33 -0.21
C ALA A 40 3.98 2.30 -1.34
N ARG A 41 5.03 3.11 -1.24
CA ARG A 41 5.43 4.02 -2.31
C ARG A 41 5.72 3.27 -3.60
N GLN A 42 6.41 2.13 -3.50
CA GLN A 42 6.72 1.31 -4.67
C GLN A 42 5.46 0.73 -5.31
N VAL A 43 4.51 0.26 -4.51
CA VAL A 43 3.24 -0.25 -5.02
C VAL A 43 2.47 0.85 -5.75
N VAL A 44 2.40 2.04 -5.15
CA VAL A 44 1.73 3.18 -5.80
C VAL A 44 2.40 3.52 -7.12
N ALA A 45 3.72 3.52 -7.15
CA ALA A 45 4.46 3.80 -8.39
C ALA A 45 4.17 2.78 -9.47
N LYS A 46 4.08 1.50 -9.11
CA LYS A 46 3.74 0.45 -10.08
C LYS A 46 2.34 0.65 -10.64
N LEU A 47 1.38 1.01 -9.78
CA LEU A 47 0.02 1.30 -10.24
C LEU A 47 0.00 2.52 -11.16
N ALA A 48 0.78 3.54 -10.83
CA ALA A 48 0.85 4.76 -11.64
C ALA A 48 1.42 4.49 -13.04
N ARG A 49 2.32 3.51 -13.15
CA ARG A 49 2.95 3.19 -14.44
C ARG A 49 2.10 2.30 -15.35
N LYS A 50 1.00 1.74 -14.85
CA LYS A 50 0.11 0.95 -15.71
C LYS A 50 -0.56 1.86 -16.74
N ARG A 51 -0.88 1.31 -17.89
CA ARG A 51 -1.48 2.08 -18.99
C ARG A 51 -2.75 1.40 -19.46
N PRO A 52 -3.93 1.99 -19.21
CA PRO A 52 -4.11 3.22 -18.40
C PRO A 52 -3.91 2.94 -16.91
N SER A 53 -3.52 3.97 -16.18
CA SER A 53 -3.32 3.82 -14.74
C SER A 53 -4.66 3.74 -14.04
N PRO A 54 -4.84 2.78 -13.11
CA PRO A 54 -6.06 2.71 -12.32
C PRO A 54 -6.21 3.90 -11.36
N LEU A 55 -5.11 4.60 -11.05
CA LEU A 55 -5.16 5.75 -10.15
C LEU A 55 -5.88 6.97 -10.75
N GLN A 56 -6.23 6.93 -12.03
CA GLN A 56 -7.00 7.99 -12.66
C GLN A 56 -8.41 8.11 -12.10
N SER A 57 -8.93 7.07 -11.50
CA SER A 57 -10.26 7.07 -10.93
C SER A 57 -10.26 6.51 -9.51
N GLY A 58 -11.31 6.84 -8.76
CA GLY A 58 -11.43 6.38 -7.39
C GLY A 58 -10.82 7.38 -6.41
N ARG A 59 -11.13 7.17 -5.15
CA ARG A 59 -10.69 8.07 -4.08
C ARG A 59 -9.29 7.71 -3.61
N ALA A 60 -8.49 8.73 -3.30
CA ALA A 60 -7.14 8.51 -2.82
C ALA A 60 -7.11 7.64 -1.55
N ALA A 61 -8.06 7.86 -0.63
CA ALA A 61 -8.12 7.06 0.60
C ALA A 61 -8.37 5.59 0.32
N THR A 62 -9.20 5.27 -0.67
CA THR A 62 -9.49 3.88 -1.03
C THR A 62 -8.26 3.20 -1.62
N TRP A 63 -7.55 3.91 -2.50
CA TRP A 63 -6.30 3.38 -3.05
C TRP A 63 -5.23 3.21 -1.97
N ALA A 64 -5.07 4.23 -1.12
CA ALA A 64 -4.06 4.17 -0.05
C ALA A 64 -4.36 3.02 0.91
N GLY A 65 -5.61 2.88 1.34
CA GLY A 65 -6.01 1.81 2.23
C GLY A 65 -5.82 0.44 1.58
N GLY A 66 -6.19 0.31 0.32
CA GLY A 66 -6.01 -0.94 -0.42
C GLY A 66 -4.54 -1.33 -0.55
N VAL A 67 -3.66 -0.36 -0.81
CA VAL A 67 -2.22 -0.61 -0.91
C VAL A 67 -1.66 -1.15 0.40
N VAL A 68 -1.96 -0.48 1.52
CA VAL A 68 -1.44 -0.91 2.82
C VAL A 68 -2.07 -2.24 3.24
N TRP A 69 -3.37 -2.43 2.96
CA TRP A 69 -4.05 -3.69 3.25
C TRP A 69 -3.43 -4.85 2.49
N ALA A 70 -3.16 -4.67 1.18
CA ALA A 70 -2.54 -5.71 0.36
C ALA A 70 -1.14 -6.06 0.86
N LEU A 71 -0.33 -5.06 1.18
CA LEU A 71 1.00 -5.29 1.74
C LEU A 71 0.91 -6.01 3.08
N GLY A 72 -0.07 -5.62 3.90
CA GLY A 72 -0.30 -6.27 5.18
C GLY A 72 -0.66 -7.74 5.01
N GLN A 73 -1.45 -8.07 4.00
CA GLN A 73 -1.82 -9.46 3.76
C GLN A 73 -0.62 -10.33 3.39
N VAL A 74 0.23 -9.84 2.48
CA VAL A 74 1.39 -10.63 2.04
C VAL A 74 2.52 -10.65 3.07
N ASN A 75 2.51 -9.74 4.03
CA ASN A 75 3.51 -9.66 5.11
C ASN A 75 2.96 -10.11 6.47
N PHE A 76 1.74 -10.64 6.50
CA PHE A 76 1.12 -11.16 7.74
C PHE A 76 1.00 -10.10 8.83
N LEU A 77 0.65 -8.86 8.45
CA LEU A 77 0.57 -7.72 9.38
C LEU A 77 -0.38 -7.97 10.55
N SER A 78 -1.49 -8.69 10.32
CA SER A 78 -2.49 -8.95 11.36
C SER A 78 -2.20 -10.17 12.21
N ASP A 79 -1.06 -10.82 12.00
CA ASP A 79 -0.60 -11.89 12.86
C ASP A 79 0.09 -11.27 14.08
N PRO A 80 -0.35 -11.58 15.32
CA PRO A 80 0.26 -10.98 16.52
C PRO A 80 1.76 -11.20 16.65
N SER A 81 2.31 -12.21 15.98
CA SER A 81 3.76 -12.45 16.01
C SER A 81 4.54 -11.53 15.06
N SER A 82 3.86 -10.79 14.20
CA SER A 82 4.52 -9.87 13.26
C SER A 82 4.96 -8.58 13.95
N LYS A 83 6.02 -7.97 13.43
CA LYS A 83 6.53 -6.69 13.91
C LYS A 83 6.76 -5.77 12.70
N PRO A 84 5.95 -4.75 12.53
CA PRO A 84 4.82 -4.35 13.37
C PRO A 84 3.61 -5.27 13.22
N TYR A 85 2.72 -5.21 14.19
CA TYR A 85 1.43 -5.89 14.15
C TYR A 85 0.32 -4.84 14.21
N VAL A 86 -0.65 -4.95 13.33
CA VAL A 86 -1.84 -4.08 13.35
C VAL A 86 -3.06 -4.94 13.07
N ALA A 87 -4.05 -4.86 13.95
CA ALA A 87 -5.31 -5.57 13.75
C ALA A 87 -6.07 -4.97 12.57
N HIS A 88 -6.86 -5.79 11.89
CA HIS A 88 -7.66 -5.35 10.74
C HIS A 88 -8.56 -4.16 11.08
N ASP A 89 -9.21 -4.18 12.25
CA ASP A 89 -10.11 -3.10 12.64
C ASP A 89 -9.37 -1.76 12.77
N ASP A 90 -8.17 -1.79 13.37
CA ASP A 90 -7.38 -0.58 13.56
C ASP A 90 -6.91 0.00 12.24
N LEU A 91 -6.55 -0.87 11.30
CA LEU A 91 -6.11 -0.41 9.97
C LEU A 91 -7.28 0.20 9.19
N ALA A 92 -8.45 -0.43 9.28
CA ALA A 92 -9.66 0.10 8.62
C ALA A 92 -10.02 1.47 9.20
N ASP A 93 -9.96 1.62 10.52
CA ASP A 93 -10.25 2.89 11.18
C ASP A 93 -9.28 3.99 10.73
N ALA A 94 -8.01 3.64 10.55
CA ALA A 94 -7.00 4.62 10.14
C ALA A 94 -7.31 5.24 8.78
N PHE A 95 -7.92 4.47 7.89
CA PHE A 95 -8.31 4.97 6.57
C PHE A 95 -9.76 5.45 6.50
N GLY A 96 -10.53 5.23 7.56
CA GLY A 96 -11.93 5.63 7.59
C GLY A 96 -12.80 4.84 6.61
N LEU A 97 -12.45 3.59 6.36
CA LEU A 97 -13.15 2.73 5.40
C LEU A 97 -13.49 1.38 6.04
N SER A 98 -14.46 0.68 5.46
CA SER A 98 -14.83 -0.64 5.96
C SER A 98 -13.77 -1.68 5.57
N LYS A 99 -13.68 -2.76 6.36
CA LYS A 99 -12.80 -3.87 6.03
C LYS A 99 -13.13 -4.49 4.69
N SER A 100 -14.43 -4.55 4.35
CA SER A 100 -14.87 -5.08 3.07
C SER A 100 -14.36 -4.25 1.90
N THR A 101 -14.47 -2.92 2.01
CA THR A 101 -13.98 -2.01 0.97
C THR A 101 -12.48 -2.16 0.79
N LEU A 102 -11.74 -2.20 1.88
CA LEU A 102 -10.27 -2.35 1.82
C LEU A 102 -9.86 -3.71 1.26
N GLY A 103 -10.56 -4.77 1.67
CA GLY A 103 -10.27 -6.11 1.18
C GLY A 103 -10.51 -6.25 -0.32
N GLN A 104 -11.59 -5.66 -0.83
CA GLN A 104 -11.89 -5.68 -2.26
C GLN A 104 -10.85 -4.92 -3.05
N LYS A 105 -10.47 -3.73 -2.57
CA LYS A 105 -9.44 -2.93 -3.26
C LYS A 105 -8.09 -3.63 -3.20
N ALA A 106 -7.74 -4.23 -2.07
CA ALA A 106 -6.50 -4.96 -1.92
C ALA A 106 -6.42 -6.15 -2.89
N LYS A 107 -7.52 -6.88 -3.05
CA LYS A 107 -7.57 -7.98 -4.00
C LYS A 107 -7.32 -7.49 -5.42
N GLN A 108 -7.96 -6.39 -5.79
CA GLN A 108 -7.77 -5.76 -7.09
C GLN A 108 -6.30 -5.43 -7.33
N ILE A 109 -5.66 -4.82 -6.33
CA ILE A 109 -4.24 -4.44 -6.42
C ILE A 109 -3.37 -5.68 -6.51
N ARG A 110 -3.59 -6.69 -5.67
CA ARG A 110 -2.81 -7.92 -5.71
C ARG A 110 -2.91 -8.60 -7.06
N ASP A 111 -4.11 -8.64 -7.64
CA ASP A 111 -4.31 -9.25 -8.95
C ASP A 111 -3.59 -8.47 -10.05
N MET A 112 -3.68 -7.14 -10.02
CA MET A 112 -3.04 -6.28 -11.03
C MET A 112 -1.52 -6.39 -10.99
N LEU A 113 -0.93 -6.52 -9.81
CA LEU A 113 0.52 -6.53 -9.64
C LEU A 113 1.08 -7.93 -9.41
N LYS A 114 0.22 -8.94 -9.40
CA LYS A 114 0.61 -10.33 -9.11
C LYS A 114 1.35 -10.44 -7.78
N MET A 115 0.82 -9.74 -6.75
CA MET A 115 1.40 -9.74 -5.41
C MET A 115 1.00 -11.00 -4.67
N THR A 116 2.00 -11.71 -4.15
CA THR A 116 1.78 -12.87 -3.29
C THR A 116 2.76 -12.83 -2.14
N TRP A 117 2.51 -13.66 -1.12
CA TRP A 117 3.43 -13.78 0.01
C TRP A 117 4.82 -14.28 -0.45
N ALA A 118 4.91 -14.84 -1.65
CA ALA A 118 6.18 -15.35 -2.20
C ALA A 118 6.85 -14.39 -3.18
N THR A 119 6.29 -13.17 -3.38
CA THR A 119 6.86 -12.19 -4.31
C THR A 119 7.82 -11.27 -3.54
N PRO A 120 9.16 -11.46 -3.68
CA PRO A 120 10.13 -10.79 -2.80
C PRO A 120 10.05 -9.27 -2.79
N GLU A 121 9.72 -8.64 -3.92
CA GLU A 121 9.71 -7.18 -4.02
C GLU A 121 8.66 -6.50 -3.14
N PHE A 122 7.65 -7.26 -2.68
CA PHE A 122 6.60 -6.71 -1.83
C PHE A 122 6.73 -7.12 -0.37
N LEU A 123 7.78 -7.87 -0.03
CA LEU A 123 7.96 -8.40 1.31
C LEU A 123 8.90 -7.52 2.11
N GLY A 124 8.65 -7.42 3.40
CA GLY A 124 9.55 -6.78 4.32
C GLY A 124 10.79 -7.65 4.58
N ARG A 125 11.61 -7.20 5.52
CA ARG A 125 12.81 -7.94 5.88
C ARG A 125 12.46 -9.34 6.41
N ALA A 126 13.37 -10.27 6.19
CA ALA A 126 13.14 -11.66 6.59
C ALA A 126 12.84 -11.81 8.08
N ASP A 127 13.41 -10.95 8.92
CA ASP A 127 13.22 -11.02 10.36
C ASP A 127 11.84 -10.60 10.84
N ARG A 128 11.01 -10.02 9.96
CA ARG A 128 9.64 -9.68 10.36
C ARG A 128 8.66 -10.83 10.14
N ARG A 129 9.13 -11.90 9.53
CA ARG A 129 8.34 -13.10 9.30
C ARG A 129 8.89 -14.25 10.10
#